data_a39e1cdc2b5f84e7534792d0fd0285cc
#
_entry.id   a39e1cdc2b5f84e7534792d0fd0285cc
#
_cell.length_a   1.000
_cell.length_b   1.000
_cell.length_c   1.000
_cell.angle_alpha   90.00
_cell.angle_beta   90.00
_cell.angle_gamma   90.00
#
_symmetry.space_group_name_H-M   'P 1'
#
loop_
_entity.id
_entity.type
_entity.pdbx_description
1 polymer ?
#
loop_
_entity_poly.entity_id
_entity_poly.type
_entity_poly.pdbx_seq_one_letter_code
_entity_poly.pdbx_strand_id
1 'polypeptide(L)'
;THHASSAASDVYKRQLEILAFSPSSGVGMVRCPKTKDLFILNHLEYDAITLKDEFLRDKSQNTHIDIPANYFPNDDISLEPINRWRPYAFLLFTNFINEVYQDVPFNFTKVSN
;
A
#
# COMPACT_ATOMS: atom_id res chain seq x y z
N THR A 1 5.03 20.86 -9.89
CA THR A 1 4.78 19.45 -9.49
C THR A 1 3.96 19.32 -8.21
N HIS A 2 3.99 20.31 -7.27
CA HIS A 2 3.20 20.27 -6.04
C HIS A 2 1.70 20.55 -6.25
N HIS A 3 1.30 21.26 -7.31
CA HIS A 3 -0.09 21.64 -7.57
C HIS A 3 -0.98 20.45 -8.00
N ALA A 4 -0.44 19.47 -8.74
CA ALA A 4 -1.21 18.31 -9.18
C ALA A 4 -1.53 17.36 -8.01
N SER A 5 -0.61 17.20 -7.05
CA SER A 5 -0.84 16.36 -5.87
C SER A 5 -1.83 17.00 -4.89
N SER A 6 -1.87 18.34 -4.77
CA SER A 6 -2.83 19.03 -3.91
C SER A 6 -4.24 18.99 -4.48
N ALA A 7 -4.40 19.15 -5.80
CA ALA A 7 -5.70 19.06 -6.46
C ALA A 7 -6.29 17.63 -6.35
N ALA A 8 -5.49 16.61 -6.58
CA ALA A 8 -5.90 15.22 -6.38
C ALA A 8 -6.28 14.97 -4.91
N SER A 9 -5.48 15.47 -3.98
CA SER A 9 -5.76 15.40 -2.53
C SER A 9 -7.10 16.07 -2.18
N ASP A 10 -7.44 17.22 -2.79
CA ASP A 10 -8.68 17.92 -2.51
C ASP A 10 -9.91 17.20 -3.07
N VAL A 11 -9.80 16.52 -4.21
CA VAL A 11 -10.87 15.66 -4.74
C VAL A 11 -11.10 14.45 -3.83
N TYR A 12 -10.04 13.82 -3.36
CA TYR A 12 -10.13 12.69 -2.40
C TYR A 12 -10.72 13.12 -1.06
N LYS A 13 -10.38 14.29 -0.55
CA LYS A 13 -10.93 14.83 0.71
C LYS A 13 -12.44 15.03 0.71
N ARG A 14 -13.06 15.22 -0.45
CA ARG A 14 -14.53 15.39 -0.56
C ARG A 14 -15.30 14.08 -0.43
N GLN A 15 -14.69 12.95 -0.87
CA GLN A 15 -15.34 11.64 -0.95
C GLN A 15 -14.60 10.58 -0.17
N LEU A 16 -13.29 10.69 -0.06
CA LEU A 16 -12.41 9.72 0.58
C LEU A 16 -11.55 10.41 1.65
N GLU A 17 -11.31 9.69 2.72
CA GLU A 17 -10.39 10.09 3.78
C GLU A 17 -9.00 9.56 3.48
N ILE A 18 -7.99 10.44 3.46
CA ILE A 18 -6.59 10.04 3.30
C ILE A 18 -6.07 9.57 4.64
N LEU A 19 -5.68 8.29 4.74
CA LEU A 19 -5.15 7.69 5.95
C LEU A 19 -3.62 7.68 5.99
N ALA A 20 -2.96 7.61 4.84
CA ALA A 20 -1.50 7.63 4.74
C ALA A 20 -1.04 8.42 3.52
N PHE A 21 -0.07 9.27 3.73
CA PHE A 21 0.53 10.10 2.70
C PHE A 21 2.04 10.23 2.93
N SER A 22 2.80 10.21 1.85
CA SER A 22 4.24 10.47 1.85
C SER A 22 4.56 11.59 0.87
N PRO A 23 5.42 12.56 1.25
CA PRO A 23 5.85 13.60 0.30
C PRO A 23 6.54 13.06 -0.95
N SER A 24 7.21 11.90 -0.84
CA SER A 24 7.95 11.30 -1.95
C SER A 24 7.11 10.40 -2.85
N SER A 25 6.11 9.70 -2.30
CA SER A 25 5.30 8.72 -3.03
C SER A 25 3.82 9.09 -3.17
N GLY A 26 3.38 10.15 -2.50
CA GLY A 26 2.00 10.60 -2.53
C GLY A 26 1.08 9.81 -1.62
N VAL A 27 -0.18 9.68 -2.03
CA VAL A 27 -1.21 8.98 -1.27
C VAL A 27 -0.95 7.48 -1.29
N GLY A 28 -0.87 6.86 -0.11
CA GLY A 28 -0.64 5.42 0.05
C GLY A 28 -1.89 4.65 0.48
N MET A 29 -2.79 5.30 1.20
CA MET A 29 -3.98 4.65 1.73
C MET A 29 -5.13 5.63 1.87
N VAL A 30 -6.33 5.23 1.47
CA VAL A 30 -7.56 6.01 1.58
C VAL A 30 -8.70 5.14 2.07
N ARG A 31 -9.66 5.76 2.74
CA ARG A 31 -10.91 5.12 3.20
C ARG A 31 -12.10 5.86 2.64
N CYS A 32 -13.13 5.11 2.24
CA CYS A 32 -14.45 5.67 2.00
C CYS A 32 -15.25 5.66 3.32
N PRO A 33 -15.56 6.84 3.93
CA PRO A 33 -16.28 6.87 5.20
C PRO A 33 -17.68 6.28 5.10
N LYS A 34 -18.31 6.39 3.93
CA LYS A 34 -19.68 5.94 3.68
C LYS A 34 -19.79 4.42 3.60
N THR A 35 -18.90 3.77 2.86
CA THR A 35 -18.92 2.31 2.63
C THR A 35 -17.95 1.56 3.55
N LYS A 36 -17.05 2.27 4.22
CA LYS A 36 -15.93 1.74 5.01
C LYS A 36 -14.90 0.96 4.20
N ASP A 37 -14.94 1.06 2.88
CA ASP A 37 -13.92 0.47 2.02
C ASP A 37 -12.56 1.09 2.29
N LEU A 38 -11.54 0.25 2.36
CA LEU A 38 -10.14 0.63 2.51
C LEU A 38 -9.40 0.34 1.21
N PHE A 39 -8.76 1.38 0.66
CA PHE A 39 -7.95 1.28 -0.55
C PHE A 39 -6.49 1.46 -0.19
N ILE A 40 -5.69 0.44 -0.45
CA ILE A 40 -4.25 0.44 -0.23
C ILE A 40 -3.58 0.49 -1.60
N LEU A 41 -2.86 1.58 -1.87
CA LEU A 41 -2.23 1.82 -3.17
C LEU A 41 -0.82 1.24 -3.24
N ASN A 42 -0.27 0.84 -2.10
CA ASN A 42 1.06 0.22 -1.98
C ASN A 42 0.92 -1.30 -1.84
N HIS A 43 1.93 -2.02 -2.33
CA HIS A 43 1.99 -3.47 -2.25
C HIS A 43 2.68 -3.95 -0.97
N LEU A 44 1.95 -3.93 0.15
CA LEU A 44 2.46 -4.38 1.45
C LEU A 44 2.59 -5.91 1.53
N GLU A 45 1.93 -6.64 0.64
CA GLU A 45 1.97 -8.10 0.54
C GLU A 45 3.24 -8.63 -0.14
N TYR A 46 4.02 -7.76 -0.78
CA TYR A 46 5.22 -8.18 -1.50
C TYR A 46 6.26 -8.83 -0.59
N ASP A 47 6.87 -9.90 -1.09
CA ASP A 47 8.09 -10.45 -0.51
C ASP A 47 9.30 -9.53 -0.80
N ALA A 48 10.42 -9.80 -0.12
CA ALA A 48 11.61 -8.96 -0.24
C ALA A 48 12.10 -8.76 -1.68
N ILE A 49 11.96 -9.79 -2.52
CA ILE A 49 12.49 -9.79 -3.90
C ILE A 49 11.47 -9.47 -4.98
N THR A 50 10.18 -9.41 -4.67
CA THR A 50 9.12 -9.24 -5.69
C THR A 50 9.33 -7.99 -6.52
N LEU A 51 9.57 -6.84 -5.89
CA LEU A 51 9.81 -5.58 -6.61
C LEU A 51 11.15 -5.59 -7.36
N LYS A 52 12.17 -6.30 -6.85
CA LYS A 52 13.44 -6.49 -7.57
C LYS A 52 13.22 -7.22 -8.90
N ASP A 53 12.43 -8.30 -8.88
CA ASP A 53 12.13 -9.06 -10.09
C ASP A 53 11.34 -8.22 -11.10
N GLU A 54 10.38 -7.44 -10.66
CA GLU A 54 9.65 -6.49 -11.51
C GLU A 54 10.59 -5.43 -12.09
N PHE A 55 11.44 -4.83 -11.27
CA PHE A 55 12.41 -3.82 -11.70
C PHE A 55 13.37 -4.38 -12.77
N LEU A 56 13.92 -5.58 -12.56
CA LEU A 56 14.84 -6.20 -13.51
C LEU A 56 14.14 -6.57 -14.82
N ARG A 57 12.90 -7.06 -14.76
CA ARG A 57 12.08 -7.33 -15.93
C ARG A 57 11.86 -6.05 -16.73
N ASP A 58 11.41 -4.98 -16.08
CA ASP A 58 11.09 -3.72 -16.75
C ASP A 58 12.36 -3.04 -17.30
N LYS A 59 13.47 -3.11 -16.58
CA LYS A 59 14.77 -2.62 -17.02
C LYS A 59 15.28 -3.35 -18.27
N SER A 60 15.00 -4.64 -18.40
CA SER A 60 15.37 -5.40 -19.59
C SER A 60 14.63 -4.95 -20.85
N GLN A 61 13.44 -4.39 -20.68
CA GLN A 61 12.58 -3.89 -21.77
C GLN A 61 12.73 -2.40 -22.01
N ASN A 62 13.11 -1.65 -21.00
CA ASN A 62 13.26 -0.18 -21.05
C ASN A 62 14.44 0.27 -20.19
N THR A 63 15.43 0.91 -20.84
CA THR A 63 16.64 1.39 -20.15
C THR A 63 16.42 2.63 -19.27
N HIS A 64 15.25 3.26 -19.35
CA HIS A 64 14.93 4.49 -18.61
C HIS A 64 14.11 4.25 -17.34
N ILE A 65 14.12 3.03 -16.79
CA ILE A 65 13.46 2.72 -15.52
C ILE A 65 14.35 3.18 -14.36
N ASP A 66 13.80 4.01 -13.51
CA ASP A 66 14.46 4.49 -12.29
C ASP A 66 14.54 3.38 -11.24
N ILE A 67 15.60 3.43 -10.45
CA ILE A 67 15.76 2.52 -9.31
C ILE A 67 14.68 2.83 -8.27
N PRO A 68 13.95 1.82 -7.75
CA PRO A 68 13.00 2.03 -6.66
C PRO A 68 13.67 2.70 -5.46
N ALA A 69 13.16 3.87 -5.07
CA ALA A 69 13.74 4.67 -3.99
C ALA A 69 13.66 3.93 -2.65
N ASN A 70 14.74 3.93 -1.87
CA ASN A 70 14.81 3.35 -0.52
C ASN A 70 14.49 1.85 -0.44
N TYR A 71 14.57 1.14 -1.55
CA TYR A 71 14.27 -0.27 -1.62
C TYR A 71 15.54 -1.15 -1.52
N PHE A 72 16.52 -0.89 -2.38
CA PHE A 72 17.81 -1.54 -2.27
C PHE A 72 18.65 -0.88 -1.18
N PRO A 73 19.42 -1.65 -0.37
CA PRO A 73 20.37 -1.05 0.56
C PRO A 73 21.32 -0.08 -0.16
N ASN A 74 21.44 1.15 0.33
CA ASN A 74 22.25 2.21 -0.27
C ASN A 74 21.91 2.53 -1.74
N ASP A 75 20.69 2.22 -2.19
CA ASP A 75 20.28 2.30 -3.59
C ASP A 75 21.19 1.49 -4.56
N ASP A 76 21.84 0.45 -4.05
CA ASP A 76 22.72 -0.44 -4.79
C ASP A 76 21.98 -1.70 -5.23
N ILE A 77 21.72 -1.82 -6.54
CA ILE A 77 20.99 -2.95 -7.13
C ILE A 77 21.72 -4.29 -7.02
N SER A 78 23.01 -4.29 -6.69
CA SER A 78 23.79 -5.51 -6.46
C SER A 78 23.53 -6.12 -5.09
N LEU A 79 22.98 -5.34 -4.16
CA LEU A 79 22.66 -5.81 -2.81
C LEU A 79 21.26 -6.36 -2.74
N GLU A 80 21.07 -7.39 -1.91
CA GLU A 80 19.73 -7.98 -1.73
C GLU A 80 18.81 -7.04 -0.93
N PRO A 81 17.57 -6.83 -1.38
CA PRO A 81 16.58 -6.06 -0.64
C PRO A 81 16.22 -6.71 0.68
N ILE A 82 15.92 -5.88 1.67
CA ILE A 82 15.48 -6.33 3.00
C ILE A 82 14.03 -5.93 3.18
N ASN A 83 13.16 -6.90 3.49
CA ASN A 83 11.76 -6.62 3.80
C ASN A 83 11.63 -5.99 5.18
N ARG A 84 11.51 -4.66 5.22
CA ARG A 84 11.31 -3.88 6.46
C ARG A 84 9.85 -3.51 6.71
N TRP A 85 8.96 -3.77 5.76
CA TRP A 85 7.55 -3.41 5.85
C TRP A 85 6.64 -4.52 6.39
N ARG A 86 7.11 -5.76 6.46
CA ARG A 86 6.32 -6.92 6.89
C ARG A 86 5.64 -6.74 8.25
N PRO A 87 6.28 -6.24 9.32
CA PRO A 87 5.61 -6.00 10.59
C PRO A 87 4.46 -4.99 10.49
N TYR A 88 4.63 -3.96 9.68
CA TYR A 88 3.60 -2.95 9.44
C TYR A 88 2.45 -3.51 8.61
N ALA A 89 2.75 -4.35 7.62
CA ALA A 89 1.74 -5.06 6.84
C ALA A 89 0.88 -5.96 7.74
N PHE A 90 1.48 -6.74 8.60
CA PHE A 90 0.78 -7.56 9.58
C PHE A 90 -0.12 -6.73 10.50
N LEU A 91 0.39 -5.63 11.02
CA LEU A 91 -0.37 -4.74 11.89
C LEU A 91 -1.58 -4.14 11.15
N LEU A 92 -1.37 -3.66 9.93
CA LEU A 92 -2.43 -3.07 9.12
C LEU A 92 -3.53 -4.09 8.80
N PHE A 93 -3.18 -5.26 8.28
CA PHE A 93 -4.16 -6.29 7.91
C PHE A 93 -4.87 -6.86 9.13
N THR A 94 -4.17 -7.07 10.24
CA THR A 94 -4.77 -7.52 11.49
C THR A 94 -5.75 -6.49 12.05
N ASN A 95 -5.40 -5.22 12.06
CA ASN A 95 -6.30 -4.14 12.49
C ASN A 95 -7.53 -4.02 11.59
N PHE A 96 -7.36 -4.17 10.28
CA PHE A 96 -8.48 -4.16 9.35
C PHE A 96 -9.44 -5.34 9.59
N ILE A 97 -8.91 -6.54 9.74
CA ILE A 97 -9.72 -7.73 10.06
C ILE A 97 -10.46 -7.53 11.38
N ASN A 98 -9.80 -7.00 12.41
CA ASN A 98 -10.43 -6.71 13.68
C ASN A 98 -11.58 -5.69 13.54
N GLU A 99 -11.39 -4.66 12.73
CA GLU A 99 -12.46 -3.69 12.42
C GLU A 99 -13.66 -4.36 11.74
N VAL A 100 -13.43 -5.26 10.78
CA VAL A 100 -14.50 -6.03 10.15
C VAL A 100 -15.26 -6.87 11.18
N TYR A 101 -14.57 -7.53 12.09
CA TYR A 101 -15.21 -8.30 13.18
C TYR A 101 -16.07 -7.42 14.09
N GLN A 102 -15.65 -6.18 14.36
CA GLN A 102 -16.39 -5.26 15.19
C GLN A 102 -17.66 -4.71 14.50
N ASP A 103 -17.60 -4.51 13.20
CA ASP A 103 -18.64 -3.83 12.43
C ASP A 103 -19.66 -4.78 11.79
N VAL A 104 -19.27 -6.02 11.51
CA VAL A 104 -20.14 -7.01 10.84
C VAL A 104 -20.81 -7.92 11.89
N PRO A 105 -22.16 -7.93 12.00
CA PRO A 105 -22.85 -8.83 12.91
C PRO A 105 -22.66 -10.29 12.47
N PHE A 106 -22.17 -11.11 13.38
CA PHE A 106 -21.98 -12.54 13.17
C PHE A 106 -23.13 -13.34 13.78
N ASN A 107 -23.78 -14.19 13.01
CA ASN A 107 -24.87 -15.03 13.48
C ASN A 107 -24.44 -16.50 13.53
N PHE A 108 -24.16 -16.99 14.73
CA PHE A 108 -23.73 -18.36 14.97
C PHE A 108 -24.79 -19.42 14.57
N THR A 109 -26.07 -19.06 14.53
CA THR A 109 -27.14 -20.01 14.18
C THR A 109 -27.17 -20.37 12.70
N LYS A 110 -26.50 -19.60 11.83
CA LYS A 110 -26.42 -19.88 10.40
C LYS A 110 -25.23 -20.76 9.99
N VAL A 111 -24.36 -21.14 10.93
CA VAL A 111 -23.14 -21.92 10.67
C VAL A 111 -23.34 -23.42 10.90
N SER A 112 -24.47 -23.85 11.45
CA SER A 112 -24.72 -25.21 11.87
C SER A 112 -25.57 -26.03 10.88
N ASN A 113 -25.40 -25.79 9.57
CA ASN A 113 -25.98 -26.64 8.52
C ASN A 113 -24.93 -27.04 7.49
#